data_7565319be710d9e3d7d9819249beb9d0
#
_entry.id   7565319be710d9e3d7d9819249beb9d0
#
_cell.length_a   1.000
_cell.length_b   1.000
_cell.length_c   1.000
_cell.angle_alpha   90.00
_cell.angle_beta   90.00
_cell.angle_gamma   90.00
#
_symmetry.space_group_name_H-M   'P 1'
#
loop_
_entity.id
_entity.type
_entity.pdbx_description
1 polymer ?
#
loop_
_entity_poly.entity_id
_entity_poly.type
_entity_poly.pdbx_seq_one_letter_code
_entity_poly.pdbx_strand_id
1 'polypeptide(L)'
;MKKLTITLFFFIVSAVAAMAQNWAVAVNTADMLDLGTISLEGSVAVSQHWSINAGAKVNPWTFNRHNTWNGLFSEPDPDQKQSRKQVYAIGARWWPWNVYSGWWVGGKAQYQEYNRGGIFTKMAEEGDAFGAALSGGYSLMLKEHWNLDFGLGVWGGWTKYRKYEYPENGKLIEQGQKWFFLPNEVILSIVYIF
;
A
#
# COMPACT_ATOMS: atom_id res chain seq x y z
N MET A 1 28.03 19.36 -16.11
CA MET A 1 26.91 18.47 -15.79
C MET A 1 26.55 18.50 -14.29
N LYS A 2 27.45 18.24 -13.32
CA LYS A 2 27.15 18.25 -11.87
C LYS A 2 26.48 19.55 -11.35
N LYS A 3 26.90 20.72 -11.84
CA LYS A 3 26.32 22.03 -11.44
C LYS A 3 24.87 22.17 -11.92
N LEU A 4 24.56 21.73 -13.15
CA LEU A 4 23.19 21.76 -13.70
C LEU A 4 22.24 20.85 -12.91
N THR A 5 22.70 19.66 -12.53
CA THR A 5 21.92 18.71 -11.73
C THR A 5 21.62 19.27 -10.34
N ILE A 6 22.61 19.91 -9.70
CA ILE A 6 22.43 20.54 -8.39
C ILE A 6 21.45 21.72 -8.49
N THR A 7 21.59 22.57 -9.51
CA THR A 7 20.68 23.71 -9.72
C THR A 7 19.26 23.25 -10.00
N LEU A 8 19.07 22.19 -10.80
CA LEU A 8 17.77 21.60 -11.09
C LEU A 8 17.15 21.00 -9.82
N PHE A 9 17.97 20.31 -8.99
CA PHE A 9 17.52 19.77 -7.72
C PHE A 9 17.07 20.88 -6.76
N PHE A 10 17.84 21.95 -6.62
CA PHE A 10 17.46 23.11 -5.78
C PHE A 10 16.23 23.83 -6.34
N PHE A 11 16.06 23.92 -7.65
CA PHE A 11 14.89 24.53 -8.26
C PHE A 11 13.62 23.68 -8.01
N ILE A 12 13.73 22.36 -8.09
CA ILE A 12 12.64 21.42 -7.76
C ILE A 12 12.30 21.54 -6.27
N VAL A 13 13.28 21.53 -5.38
CA VAL A 13 13.08 21.64 -3.92
C VAL A 13 12.47 23.00 -3.55
N SER A 14 12.90 24.11 -4.17
CA SER A 14 12.34 25.42 -3.90
C SER A 14 10.93 25.61 -4.48
N ALA A 15 10.63 25.02 -5.65
CA ALA A 15 9.29 24.99 -6.21
C ALA A 15 8.30 24.22 -5.31
N VAL A 16 8.75 23.12 -4.71
CA VAL A 16 7.99 22.34 -3.74
C VAL A 16 7.79 23.11 -2.43
N ALA A 17 8.80 23.86 -1.96
CA ALA A 17 8.71 24.66 -0.74
C ALA A 17 7.80 25.90 -0.89
N ALA A 18 7.65 26.45 -2.11
CA ALA A 18 6.74 27.57 -2.39
C ALA A 18 5.26 27.16 -2.39
N MET A 19 4.95 25.86 -2.39
CA MET A 19 3.58 25.31 -2.30
C MET A 19 3.20 25.01 -0.84
N ALA A 20 3.46 25.90 0.08
CA ALA A 20 3.54 25.74 1.53
C ALA A 20 2.23 25.42 2.28
N GLN A 21 1.24 24.75 1.68
CA GLN A 21 0.05 24.29 2.41
C GLN A 21 -0.62 23.04 1.81
N ASN A 22 0.10 22.21 1.06
CA ASN A 22 -0.55 21.15 0.27
C ASN A 22 0.09 19.77 0.43
N TRP A 23 0.66 19.50 1.59
CA TRP A 23 1.16 18.17 1.92
C TRP A 23 0.19 17.47 2.84
N ALA A 24 0.04 16.19 2.65
CA ALA A 24 -0.69 15.37 3.59
C ALA A 24 0.01 14.02 3.81
N VAL A 25 -0.19 13.48 5.01
CA VAL A 25 0.24 12.14 5.39
C VAL A 25 -0.99 11.36 5.81
N ALA A 26 -1.12 10.14 5.32
CA ALA A 26 -2.25 9.27 5.60
C ALA A 26 -1.80 7.91 6.11
N VAL A 27 -2.57 7.36 7.05
CA VAL A 27 -2.47 5.98 7.52
C VAL A 27 -3.79 5.29 7.24
N ASN A 28 -3.76 4.21 6.48
CA ASN A 28 -4.97 3.42 6.20
C ASN A 28 -5.21 2.39 7.30
N THR A 29 -6.20 2.64 8.12
CA THR A 29 -6.56 1.76 9.24
C THR A 29 -7.20 0.45 8.80
N ALA A 30 -7.84 0.41 7.60
CA ALA A 30 -8.38 -0.82 7.06
C ALA A 30 -7.29 -1.86 6.75
N ASP A 31 -6.07 -1.43 6.44
CA ASP A 31 -4.95 -2.36 6.21
C ASP A 31 -4.59 -3.16 7.48
N MET A 32 -4.87 -2.64 8.68
CA MET A 32 -4.63 -3.34 9.94
C MET A 32 -5.47 -4.61 10.08
N LEU A 33 -6.63 -4.69 9.39
CA LEU A 33 -7.47 -5.89 9.38
C LEU A 33 -6.81 -7.06 8.63
N ASP A 34 -5.84 -6.79 7.76
CA ASP A 34 -5.03 -7.82 7.11
C ASP A 34 -3.81 -8.17 7.97
N LEU A 35 -4.09 -8.89 9.08
CA LEU A 35 -3.10 -9.36 10.06
C LEU A 35 -2.11 -8.28 10.52
N GLY A 36 -2.59 -7.06 10.75
CA GLY A 36 -1.76 -5.98 11.29
C GLY A 36 -0.85 -5.32 10.25
N THR A 37 -1.24 -5.25 8.99
CA THR A 37 -0.50 -4.50 7.96
C THR A 37 -0.44 -3.02 8.34
N ILE A 38 0.76 -2.46 8.35
CA ILE A 38 1.01 -1.04 8.57
C ILE A 38 1.16 -0.36 7.22
N SER A 39 0.51 0.78 7.04
CA SER A 39 0.60 1.58 5.82
C SER A 39 0.89 3.04 6.12
N LEU A 40 1.64 3.66 5.24
CA LEU A 40 1.92 5.09 5.26
C LEU A 40 1.87 5.61 3.82
N GLU A 41 1.12 6.68 3.60
CA GLU A 41 1.05 7.38 2.32
C GLU A 41 1.34 8.86 2.53
N GLY A 42 2.24 9.41 1.75
CA GLY A 42 2.46 10.84 1.61
C GLY A 42 1.84 11.35 0.32
N SER A 43 1.27 12.54 0.34
CA SER A 43 0.72 13.17 -0.86
C SER A 43 1.03 14.66 -0.92
N VAL A 44 1.04 15.20 -2.13
CA VAL A 44 1.24 16.62 -2.41
C VAL A 44 0.21 17.08 -3.44
N ALA A 45 -0.47 18.18 -3.15
CA ALA A 45 -1.30 18.85 -4.12
C ALA A 45 -0.42 19.56 -5.16
N VAL A 46 -0.57 19.18 -6.42
CA VAL A 46 0.16 19.79 -7.54
C VAL A 46 -0.67 20.81 -8.29
N SER A 47 -1.98 20.79 -8.09
CA SER A 47 -2.93 21.82 -8.56
C SER A 47 -4.19 21.79 -7.70
N GLN A 48 -5.16 22.67 -7.97
CA GLN A 48 -6.43 22.70 -7.26
C GLN A 48 -7.21 21.38 -7.31
N HIS A 49 -7.02 20.58 -8.38
CA HIS A 49 -7.78 19.36 -8.65
C HIS A 49 -6.92 18.11 -8.68
N TRP A 50 -5.60 18.20 -8.51
CA TRP A 50 -4.71 17.05 -8.62
C TRP A 50 -3.75 16.95 -7.44
N SER A 51 -3.64 15.75 -6.89
CA SER A 51 -2.58 15.39 -5.96
C SER A 51 -1.78 14.19 -6.48
N ILE A 52 -0.49 14.17 -6.18
CA ILE A 52 0.39 13.03 -6.39
C ILE A 52 0.61 12.38 -5.03
N ASN A 53 0.58 11.07 -4.99
CA ASN A 53 0.77 10.31 -3.76
C ASN A 53 1.79 9.19 -3.95
N ALA A 54 2.54 8.92 -2.90
CA ALA A 54 3.44 7.78 -2.80
C ALA A 54 3.28 7.12 -1.44
N GLY A 55 3.27 5.81 -1.41
CA GLY A 55 3.04 5.09 -0.17
C GLY A 55 3.73 3.74 -0.11
N ALA A 56 3.85 3.24 1.11
CA ALA A 56 4.35 1.92 1.40
C ALA A 56 3.44 1.23 2.41
N LYS A 57 3.32 -0.09 2.26
CA LYS A 57 2.65 -0.98 3.24
C LYS A 57 3.61 -2.09 3.60
N VAL A 58 3.63 -2.45 4.87
CA VAL A 58 4.48 -3.54 5.36
C VAL A 58 3.70 -4.41 6.35
N ASN A 59 3.83 -5.70 6.19
CA ASN A 59 3.36 -6.68 7.15
C ASN A 59 4.48 -7.68 7.42
N PRO A 60 5.24 -7.53 8.50
CA PRO A 60 6.32 -8.45 8.87
C PRO A 60 5.85 -9.59 9.77
N TRP A 61 4.60 -9.64 10.16
CA TRP A 61 4.11 -10.47 11.25
C TRP A 61 3.88 -11.92 10.84
N THR A 62 4.20 -12.82 11.77
CA THR A 62 3.86 -14.23 11.72
C THR A 62 3.19 -14.59 13.04
N PHE A 63 2.08 -15.31 12.98
CA PHE A 63 1.28 -15.72 14.14
C PHE A 63 1.28 -17.25 14.26
N ASN A 64 1.35 -17.77 15.47
CA ASN A 64 1.21 -19.19 15.74
C ASN A 64 -0.27 -19.65 15.66
N ARG A 65 -0.50 -20.95 15.89
CA ARG A 65 -1.85 -21.54 15.92
C ARG A 65 -2.83 -20.82 16.85
N HIS A 66 -2.35 -20.28 17.99
CA HIS A 66 -3.16 -19.58 18.96
C HIS A 66 -3.32 -18.09 18.69
N ASN A 67 -2.94 -17.63 17.48
CA ASN A 67 -2.91 -16.22 17.08
C ASN A 67 -2.01 -15.35 17.99
N THR A 68 -1.03 -15.96 18.64
CA THR A 68 -0.02 -15.24 19.41
C THR A 68 1.11 -14.85 18.48
N TRP A 69 1.59 -13.62 18.59
CA TRP A 69 2.71 -13.15 17.81
C TRP A 69 4.00 -13.89 18.19
N ASN A 70 4.62 -14.56 17.22
CA ASN A 70 5.85 -15.32 17.41
C ASN A 70 7.12 -14.49 17.31
N GLY A 71 7.02 -13.17 17.10
CA GLY A 71 8.18 -12.33 16.85
C GLY A 71 8.58 -12.26 15.37
N LEU A 72 9.61 -11.46 15.09
CA LEU A 72 10.10 -11.22 13.72
C LEU A 72 10.96 -12.37 13.19
N PHE A 73 11.54 -13.19 14.06
CA PHE A 73 12.58 -14.18 13.74
C PHE A 73 12.31 -15.56 14.38
N SER A 74 11.06 -15.87 14.66
CA SER A 74 10.71 -17.17 15.25
C SER A 74 10.90 -18.32 14.26
N GLU A 75 11.23 -19.49 14.78
CA GLU A 75 11.30 -20.72 13.98
C GLU A 75 9.94 -21.04 13.36
N PRO A 76 9.93 -21.69 12.19
CA PRO A 76 8.70 -22.10 11.53
C PRO A 76 7.87 -23.04 12.41
N ASP A 77 6.66 -22.63 12.76
CA ASP A 77 5.68 -23.47 13.44
C ASP A 77 4.78 -24.11 12.35
N PRO A 78 4.53 -25.43 12.40
CA PRO A 78 3.65 -26.11 11.45
C PRO A 78 2.25 -25.50 11.31
N ASP A 79 1.75 -24.83 12.29
CA ASP A 79 0.42 -24.20 12.29
C ASP A 79 0.47 -22.66 12.21
N GLN A 80 1.61 -22.09 11.83
CA GLN A 80 1.74 -20.62 11.75
C GLN A 80 0.86 -20.02 10.63
N LYS A 81 0.40 -18.79 10.86
CA LYS A 81 -0.34 -17.99 9.88
C LYS A 81 0.48 -16.77 9.54
N GLN A 82 0.62 -16.49 8.25
CA GLN A 82 1.36 -15.30 7.80
C GLN A 82 0.71 -14.65 6.59
N SER A 83 0.75 -13.33 6.56
CA SER A 83 0.43 -12.50 5.39
C SER A 83 1.53 -11.46 5.20
N ARG A 84 2.78 -11.94 5.24
CA ARG A 84 3.94 -11.06 5.11
C ARG A 84 3.94 -10.42 3.74
N LYS A 85 4.11 -9.10 3.69
CA LYS A 85 4.18 -8.36 2.44
C LYS A 85 4.91 -7.03 2.60
N GLN A 86 5.47 -6.59 1.48
CA GLN A 86 5.95 -5.23 1.29
C GLN A 86 5.31 -4.70 0.01
N VAL A 87 4.72 -3.53 0.09
CA VAL A 87 4.01 -2.90 -1.02
C VAL A 87 4.54 -1.49 -1.18
N TYR A 88 4.84 -1.12 -2.41
CA TYR A 88 5.22 0.23 -2.77
C TYR A 88 4.31 0.72 -3.89
N ALA A 89 3.81 1.93 -3.76
CA ALA A 89 2.89 2.50 -4.72
C ALA A 89 3.19 3.98 -4.97
N ILE A 90 2.97 4.39 -6.20
CA ILE A 90 2.97 5.80 -6.62
C ILE A 90 1.77 6.05 -7.49
N GLY A 91 1.10 7.18 -7.32
CA GLY A 91 -0.12 7.48 -8.05
C GLY A 91 -0.52 8.93 -8.04
N ALA A 92 -1.72 9.17 -8.56
CA ALA A 92 -2.36 10.47 -8.56
C ALA A 92 -3.85 10.33 -8.25
N ARG A 93 -4.42 11.34 -7.61
CA ARG A 93 -5.86 11.49 -7.37
C ARG A 93 -6.35 12.76 -8.03
N TRP A 94 -7.51 12.66 -8.63
CA TRP A 94 -8.27 13.78 -9.16
C TRP A 94 -9.47 14.09 -8.25
N TRP A 95 -9.69 15.36 -8.02
CA TRP A 95 -10.68 15.91 -7.10
C TRP A 95 -11.60 16.88 -7.87
N PRO A 96 -12.92 16.58 -7.97
CA PRO A 96 -13.85 17.46 -8.70
C PRO A 96 -13.91 18.90 -8.14
N TRP A 97 -13.70 19.05 -6.84
CA TRP A 97 -13.76 20.36 -6.17
C TRP A 97 -12.36 20.89 -5.82
N ASN A 98 -11.86 20.57 -4.66
CA ASN A 98 -10.52 20.94 -4.21
C ASN A 98 -9.80 19.71 -3.68
N VAL A 99 -8.49 19.69 -3.79
CA VAL A 99 -7.64 18.64 -3.23
C VAL A 99 -7.93 18.48 -1.75
N TYR A 100 -7.99 17.23 -1.30
CA TYR A 100 -8.33 16.83 0.06
C TYR A 100 -9.77 17.14 0.51
N SER A 101 -10.69 17.41 -0.40
CA SER A 101 -12.08 17.72 -0.03
C SER A 101 -13.09 17.00 -0.94
N GLY A 102 -13.99 16.25 -0.32
CA GLY A 102 -15.11 15.61 -1.00
C GLY A 102 -14.72 14.40 -1.84
N TRP A 103 -15.39 14.20 -2.97
CA TRP A 103 -15.17 13.05 -3.84
C TRP A 103 -13.82 13.09 -4.53
N TRP A 104 -13.25 11.92 -4.74
CA TRP A 104 -12.03 11.76 -5.52
C TRP A 104 -12.02 10.43 -6.28
N VAL A 105 -11.25 10.41 -7.36
CA VAL A 105 -10.87 9.19 -8.08
C VAL A 105 -9.36 9.18 -8.23
N GLY A 106 -8.76 8.00 -8.19
CA GLY A 106 -7.31 7.89 -8.25
C GLY A 106 -6.84 6.65 -8.97
N GLY A 107 -5.63 6.76 -9.51
CA GLY A 107 -4.89 5.66 -10.11
C GLY A 107 -3.50 5.58 -9.52
N LYS A 108 -2.98 4.38 -9.33
CA LYS A 108 -1.61 4.15 -8.86
C LYS A 108 -0.96 2.96 -9.55
N ALA A 109 0.33 3.04 -9.77
CA ALA A 109 1.18 1.88 -10.05
C ALA A 109 1.63 1.28 -8.71
N GLN A 110 1.64 -0.04 -8.63
CA GLN A 110 1.93 -0.74 -7.39
C GLN A 110 2.83 -1.94 -7.66
N TYR A 111 3.85 -2.11 -6.81
CA TYR A 111 4.68 -3.30 -6.70
C TYR A 111 4.48 -3.93 -5.34
N GLN A 112 4.39 -5.25 -5.28
CA GLN A 112 4.19 -5.99 -4.05
C GLN A 112 5.05 -7.26 -4.04
N GLU A 113 5.82 -7.44 -2.97
CA GLU A 113 6.36 -8.74 -2.57
C GLU A 113 5.46 -9.33 -1.50
N TYR A 114 5.16 -10.64 -1.58
CA TYR A 114 4.29 -11.27 -0.61
C TYR A 114 4.71 -12.71 -0.29
N ASN A 115 4.42 -13.10 0.94
CA ASN A 115 4.55 -14.49 1.39
C ASN A 115 3.37 -14.77 2.34
N ARG A 116 2.43 -15.57 1.85
CA ARG A 116 1.18 -15.91 2.54
C ARG A 116 1.15 -17.40 2.82
N GLY A 117 0.71 -17.78 4.03
CA GLY A 117 0.59 -19.20 4.38
C GLY A 117 -0.31 -19.42 5.59
N GLY A 118 -0.93 -20.58 5.68
CA GLY A 118 -1.65 -21.04 6.84
C GLY A 118 -2.98 -20.32 7.16
N ILE A 119 -3.44 -19.34 6.36
CA ILE A 119 -4.65 -18.56 6.65
C ILE A 119 -5.91 -19.31 6.20
N PHE A 120 -5.96 -19.72 4.93
CA PHE A 120 -7.13 -20.39 4.34
C PHE A 120 -6.81 -21.79 3.85
N THR A 121 -5.55 -22.09 3.55
CA THR A 121 -5.09 -23.37 3.00
C THR A 121 -3.80 -23.79 3.68
N LYS A 122 -3.52 -25.10 3.68
CA LYS A 122 -2.23 -25.65 4.11
C LYS A 122 -1.13 -25.47 3.05
N MET A 123 -1.16 -24.37 2.32
CA MET A 123 -0.17 -24.01 1.32
C MET A 123 0.41 -22.65 1.64
N ALA A 124 1.71 -22.50 1.41
CA ALA A 124 2.37 -21.21 1.39
C ALA A 124 2.53 -20.74 -0.05
N GLU A 125 2.18 -19.50 -0.34
CA GLU A 125 2.39 -18.84 -1.62
C GLU A 125 3.26 -17.61 -1.41
N GLU A 126 4.39 -17.57 -2.09
CA GLU A 126 5.26 -16.38 -2.15
C GLU A 126 5.37 -15.90 -3.58
N GLY A 127 5.63 -14.62 -3.75
CA GLY A 127 5.81 -14.06 -5.08
C GLY A 127 5.92 -12.56 -5.12
N ASP A 128 6.09 -12.10 -6.36
CA ASP A 128 6.16 -10.69 -6.72
C ASP A 128 4.98 -10.36 -7.62
N ALA A 129 4.35 -9.23 -7.38
CA ALA A 129 3.26 -8.72 -8.20
C ALA A 129 3.51 -7.26 -8.58
N PHE A 130 3.24 -6.94 -9.82
CA PHE A 130 3.30 -5.59 -10.35
C PHE A 130 2.02 -5.28 -11.13
N GLY A 131 1.47 -4.10 -10.95
CA GLY A 131 0.24 -3.74 -11.63
C GLY A 131 -0.21 -2.31 -11.37
N ALA A 132 -1.46 -2.06 -11.71
CA ALA A 132 -2.11 -0.79 -11.51
C ALA A 132 -3.37 -0.96 -10.67
N ALA A 133 -3.68 0.04 -9.85
CA ALA A 133 -4.92 0.11 -9.09
C ALA A 133 -5.71 1.35 -9.49
N LEU A 134 -7.03 1.21 -9.50
CA LEU A 134 -7.99 2.29 -9.64
C LEU A 134 -8.87 2.32 -8.40
N SER A 135 -9.06 3.49 -7.83
CA SER A 135 -9.87 3.66 -6.63
C SER A 135 -10.68 4.95 -6.70
N GLY A 136 -11.75 4.99 -5.95
CA GLY A 136 -12.57 6.17 -5.77
C GLY A 136 -13.09 6.23 -4.35
N GLY A 137 -13.36 7.43 -3.87
CA GLY A 137 -13.79 7.61 -2.50
C GLY A 137 -14.21 9.02 -2.18
N TYR A 138 -14.34 9.26 -0.88
CA TYR A 138 -14.74 10.53 -0.32
C TYR A 138 -13.83 10.90 0.85
N SER A 139 -13.39 12.16 0.88
CA SER A 139 -12.62 12.75 1.97
C SER A 139 -13.52 13.62 2.80
N LEU A 140 -13.75 13.23 4.05
CA LEU A 140 -14.53 13.96 5.03
C LEU A 140 -13.60 14.80 5.89
N MET A 141 -13.76 16.12 5.83
CA MET A 141 -13.05 17.05 6.69
C MET A 141 -13.61 16.96 8.13
N LEU A 142 -12.77 16.55 9.07
CA LEU A 142 -13.12 16.49 10.49
C LEU A 142 -12.76 17.79 11.22
N LYS A 143 -11.58 18.33 10.91
CA LYS A 143 -11.02 19.57 11.45
C LYS A 143 -10.08 20.19 10.41
N GLU A 144 -9.57 21.38 10.71
CA GLU A 144 -8.68 22.16 9.85
C GLU A 144 -7.54 21.36 9.20
N HIS A 145 -6.92 20.43 9.95
CA HIS A 145 -5.80 19.62 9.48
C HIS A 145 -6.13 18.12 9.40
N TRP A 146 -7.33 17.69 9.77
CA TRP A 146 -7.67 16.28 9.87
C TRP A 146 -8.82 15.87 8.98
N ASN A 147 -8.56 14.90 8.11
CA ASN A 147 -9.58 14.27 7.28
C ASN A 147 -9.69 12.78 7.56
N LEU A 148 -10.84 12.24 7.21
CA LEU A 148 -11.10 10.82 7.15
C LEU A 148 -11.46 10.46 5.70
N ASP A 149 -10.63 9.64 5.07
CA ASP A 149 -10.83 9.18 3.69
C ASP A 149 -11.48 7.81 3.68
N PHE A 150 -12.58 7.70 2.94
CA PHE A 150 -13.25 6.43 2.64
C PHE A 150 -13.12 6.13 1.17
N GLY A 151 -12.81 4.90 0.82
CA GLY A 151 -12.73 4.54 -0.58
C GLY A 151 -12.68 3.05 -0.81
N LEU A 152 -12.99 2.71 -2.05
CA LEU A 152 -12.88 1.36 -2.57
C LEU A 152 -12.16 1.39 -3.91
N GLY A 153 -11.54 0.30 -4.24
CA GLY A 153 -10.84 0.18 -5.51
C GLY A 153 -10.54 -1.26 -5.89
N VAL A 154 -9.99 -1.34 -7.06
CA VAL A 154 -9.55 -2.60 -7.67
C VAL A 154 -8.09 -2.48 -8.04
N TRP A 155 -7.37 -3.58 -7.93
CA TRP A 155 -6.03 -3.62 -8.47
C TRP A 155 -5.81 -4.88 -9.29
N GLY A 156 -5.04 -4.74 -10.36
CA GLY A 156 -4.76 -5.83 -11.25
C GLY A 156 -3.39 -5.67 -11.87
N GLY A 157 -2.88 -6.79 -12.34
CA GLY A 157 -1.56 -6.81 -12.91
C GLY A 157 -1.07 -8.22 -13.15
N TRP A 158 0.21 -8.38 -13.07
CA TRP A 158 0.88 -9.63 -13.32
C TRP A 158 1.67 -10.05 -12.07
N THR A 159 1.62 -11.34 -11.74
CA THR A 159 2.35 -11.92 -10.62
C THR A 159 3.15 -13.13 -11.06
N LYS A 160 4.35 -13.25 -10.48
CA LYS A 160 5.18 -14.43 -10.49
C LYS A 160 5.12 -15.06 -9.13
N TYR A 161 4.70 -16.32 -9.04
CA TYR A 161 4.44 -16.98 -7.77
C TYR A 161 5.09 -18.35 -7.69
N ARG A 162 5.32 -18.77 -6.44
CA ARG A 162 5.72 -20.12 -6.06
C ARG A 162 4.83 -20.59 -4.92
N LYS A 163 4.37 -21.83 -5.00
CA LYS A 163 3.58 -22.47 -3.94
C LYS A 163 4.36 -23.62 -3.33
N TYR A 164 4.32 -23.67 -2.03
CA TYR A 164 4.97 -24.68 -1.22
C TYR A 164 3.94 -25.41 -0.39
N GLU A 165 4.20 -26.70 -0.14
CA GLU A 165 3.45 -27.46 0.85
C GLU A 165 3.78 -26.93 2.25
N TYR A 166 2.73 -26.68 3.03
CA TYR A 166 2.85 -26.09 4.34
C TYR A 166 2.18 -27.01 5.36
N PRO A 167 2.80 -27.37 6.50
CA PRO A 167 4.09 -26.92 7.03
C PRO A 167 5.27 -27.88 6.79
N GLU A 168 5.04 -29.05 6.20
CA GLU A 168 6.03 -30.11 6.12
C GLU A 168 6.98 -29.90 4.94
N ASN A 169 8.27 -29.74 5.23
CA ASN A 169 9.41 -29.82 4.32
C ASN A 169 9.51 -28.78 3.19
N GLY A 170 8.61 -27.79 3.09
CA GLY A 170 8.75 -26.72 2.10
C GLY A 170 8.89 -27.18 0.66
N LYS A 171 8.31 -28.33 0.29
CA LYS A 171 8.40 -28.86 -1.07
C LYS A 171 7.69 -27.93 -2.05
N LEU A 172 8.40 -27.52 -3.09
CA LEU A 172 7.81 -26.74 -4.17
C LEU A 172 6.75 -27.59 -4.89
N ILE A 173 5.49 -27.14 -4.88
CA ILE A 173 4.37 -27.82 -5.54
C ILE A 173 4.17 -27.24 -6.93
N GLU A 174 4.17 -25.90 -7.03
CA GLU A 174 3.84 -25.18 -8.25
C GLU A 174 4.62 -23.88 -8.32
N GLN A 175 5.03 -23.51 -9.52
CA GLN A 175 5.54 -22.17 -9.82
C GLN A 175 5.00 -21.70 -11.15
N GLY A 176 4.75 -20.40 -11.27
CA GLY A 176 4.19 -19.88 -12.50
C GLY A 176 4.05 -18.37 -12.50
N GLN A 177 3.36 -17.91 -13.51
CA GLN A 177 3.05 -16.52 -13.74
C GLN A 177 1.59 -16.41 -14.15
N LYS A 178 0.86 -15.43 -13.63
CA LYS A 178 -0.55 -15.23 -13.97
C LYS A 178 -0.93 -13.76 -13.92
N TRP A 179 -1.91 -13.38 -14.72
CA TRP A 179 -2.63 -12.15 -14.55
C TRP A 179 -3.59 -12.29 -13.38
N PHE A 180 -3.83 -11.21 -12.67
CA PHE A 180 -4.80 -11.16 -11.59
C PHE A 180 -5.59 -9.86 -11.64
N PHE A 181 -6.78 -9.90 -11.06
CA PHE A 181 -7.62 -8.75 -10.84
C PHE A 181 -8.36 -8.93 -9.50
N LEU A 182 -8.20 -8.00 -8.58
CA LEU A 182 -8.68 -8.11 -7.21
C LEU A 182 -9.43 -6.84 -6.80
N PRO A 183 -10.69 -6.94 -6.36
CA PRO A 183 -11.43 -5.82 -5.77
C PRO A 183 -11.12 -5.70 -4.27
N ASN A 184 -9.89 -5.47 -3.92
CA ASN A 184 -9.41 -5.52 -2.53
C ASN A 184 -8.72 -4.24 -2.04
N GLU A 185 -8.86 -3.15 -2.76
CA GLU A 185 -8.42 -1.84 -2.28
C GLU A 185 -9.53 -1.26 -1.39
N VAL A 186 -9.37 -1.42 -0.08
CA VAL A 186 -10.25 -0.80 0.92
C VAL A 186 -9.48 0.33 1.59
N ILE A 187 -10.06 1.52 1.55
CA ILE A 187 -9.44 2.74 2.08
C ILE A 187 -10.31 3.26 3.21
N LEU A 188 -9.72 3.29 4.40
CA LEU A 188 -10.25 3.97 5.58
C LEU A 188 -9.07 4.65 6.24
N SER A 189 -8.74 5.84 5.76
CA SER A 189 -7.49 6.51 6.13
C SER A 189 -7.73 7.72 7.00
N ILE A 190 -6.94 7.83 8.05
CA ILE A 190 -6.78 9.07 8.80
C ILE A 190 -5.71 9.88 8.07
N VAL A 191 -6.05 11.10 7.70
CA VAL A 191 -5.20 12.00 6.90
C VAL A 191 -4.91 13.25 7.71
N TYR A 192 -3.64 13.62 7.80
CA TYR A 192 -3.20 14.88 8.37
C TYR A 192 -2.65 15.77 7.24
N ILE A 193 -3.18 16.98 7.15
CA ILE A 193 -2.85 18.00 6.14
C ILE A 193 -2.05 19.10 6.81
N PHE A 194 -0.88 19.41 6.27
CA PHE A 194 0.02 20.45 6.78
C PHE A 194 -0.32 21.82 6.25
#